data_e22c5766e5e38dd6475aa6fabd61c2b6
#
_entry.id   e22c5766e5e38dd6475aa6fabd61c2b6
#
_cell.length_a   1.000
_cell.length_b   1.000
_cell.length_c   1.000
_cell.angle_alpha   90.00
_cell.angle_beta   90.00
_cell.angle_gamma   90.00
#
_symmetry.space_group_name_H-M   'P 1'
#
loop_
_entity.id
_entity.type
_entity.pdbx_description
1 polymer ?
#
loop_
_entity_poly.entity_id
_entity_poly.type
_entity_poly.pdbx_seq_one_letter_code
_entity_poly.pdbx_strand_id
1 'polypeptide(L)'
;LAITDTLPPYGAPLTKPAVWGWMSFDFAAQPFFTVVITFVFGPYFVSQLAPDPATGQTAWGLAATIAGITVALLSPLLGSIADRAGPRKPWIAAFSCFKIAALVGIWYVASPGSPLFLAAALIVIAQISAEFSIVFNDAMLPRLVKTEKIGRVSNTAWGLGYAGGIVFLVFALGFLAGSPETGLTLFGLEPLFGLDPAQGEGARATGPLAALWYLVFLTPLFILTPDRPRMEPISKAMEEGLGDLLSTMREIRGRIELLKFLIARMLYQDGVNALLVLGGAFAAGMFGWSIIEIGVFGVILNLTAIPGCIFAGTLATRLGSKRLVVLSVATLAIATIGLVSTSPTTTAFGLVTFAQIDASGLFASGAEKAYIVWGLLVGLAFGPVQASSRAWLAESVTADEAGRYFGFYALTGRVTSFLAPASVAALTALAAGLTDPVTASRIGMSAIVVFFLAGLAILAFTRGPERHMSQAAARST
;
A
#
# COMPACT_ATOMS: atom_id res chain seq x y z
N LEU A 1 14.85 -31.56 11.05
CA LEU A 1 14.86 -30.79 12.30
C LEU A 1 13.41 -30.46 12.63
N ALA A 2 12.76 -31.33 13.44
CA ALA A 2 11.43 -31.04 13.98
C ALA A 2 11.62 -29.97 15.06
N ILE A 3 11.37 -28.71 14.70
CA ILE A 3 11.15 -27.65 15.68
C ILE A 3 9.77 -27.94 16.25
N THR A 4 9.71 -28.41 17.48
CA THR A 4 8.47 -28.58 18.25
C THR A 4 7.88 -27.18 18.44
N ASP A 5 6.93 -26.85 17.58
CA ASP A 5 6.20 -25.58 17.57
C ASP A 5 5.17 -25.50 18.72
N THR A 6 5.66 -25.52 19.96
CA THR A 6 4.84 -25.05 21.07
C THR A 6 5.01 -23.53 21.16
N LEU A 7 4.03 -22.82 20.62
CA LEU A 7 3.96 -21.37 20.86
C LEU A 7 3.94 -21.12 22.37
N PRO A 8 4.70 -20.13 22.85
CA PRO A 8 4.63 -19.75 24.25
C PRO A 8 3.20 -19.37 24.64
N PRO A 9 2.81 -19.53 25.89
CA PRO A 9 1.48 -19.16 26.37
C PRO A 9 1.07 -17.77 25.93
N TYR A 10 -0.21 -17.57 25.72
CA TYR A 10 -0.77 -16.28 25.30
C TYR A 10 -0.22 -15.15 26.18
N GLY A 11 0.46 -14.15 25.54
CA GLY A 11 1.09 -13.02 26.24
C GLY A 11 2.59 -13.13 26.50
N ALA A 12 3.23 -14.28 26.27
CA ALA A 12 4.69 -14.35 26.29
C ALA A 12 5.28 -13.72 25.04
N PRO A 13 6.27 -12.81 25.16
CA PRO A 13 6.89 -12.17 23.99
C PRO A 13 7.64 -13.22 23.17
N LEU A 14 7.41 -13.19 21.85
CA LEU A 14 8.20 -13.98 20.91
C LEU A 14 9.68 -13.50 20.88
N THR A 15 10.55 -14.38 20.42
CA THR A 15 11.96 -14.05 20.25
C THR A 15 12.17 -12.93 19.23
N LYS A 16 13.24 -12.15 19.36
CA LYS A 16 13.58 -11.12 18.37
C LYS A 16 13.68 -11.67 16.94
N PRO A 17 14.33 -12.84 16.66
CA PRO A 17 14.31 -13.45 15.34
C PRO A 17 12.92 -13.72 14.78
N ALA A 18 11.98 -14.17 15.61
CA ALA A 18 10.60 -14.42 15.16
C ALA A 18 9.90 -13.14 14.68
N VAL A 19 10.12 -12.02 15.37
CA VAL A 19 9.57 -10.72 14.96
C VAL A 19 10.25 -10.21 13.68
N TRP A 20 11.56 -10.38 13.55
CA TRP A 20 12.29 -10.03 12.33
C TRP A 20 11.83 -10.88 11.13
N GLY A 21 11.60 -12.18 11.34
CA GLY A 21 11.06 -13.06 10.31
C GLY A 21 9.69 -12.57 9.81
N TRP A 22 8.82 -12.07 10.71
CA TRP A 22 7.55 -11.48 10.29
C TRP A 22 7.74 -10.15 9.53
N MET A 23 8.62 -9.27 10.00
CA MET A 23 8.90 -7.98 9.34
C MET A 23 9.53 -8.14 7.96
N SER A 24 10.28 -9.24 7.71
CA SER A 24 10.87 -9.52 6.40
C SER A 24 9.83 -9.72 5.29
N PHE A 25 8.58 -10.04 5.64
CA PHE A 25 7.49 -10.12 4.69
C PHE A 25 7.24 -8.78 3.98
N ASP A 26 7.22 -7.65 4.70
CA ASP A 26 6.98 -6.35 4.10
C ASP A 26 8.15 -5.98 3.15
N PHE A 27 9.41 -6.30 3.53
CA PHE A 27 10.58 -6.12 2.68
C PHE A 27 10.52 -7.00 1.41
N ALA A 28 10.00 -8.22 1.54
CA ALA A 28 9.82 -9.13 0.41
C ALA A 28 8.69 -8.68 -0.53
N ALA A 29 7.59 -8.17 0.01
CA ALA A 29 6.38 -7.90 -0.74
C ALA A 29 6.43 -6.59 -1.54
N GLN A 30 7.13 -5.57 -1.04
CA GLN A 30 7.08 -4.22 -1.57
C GLN A 30 7.62 -4.04 -3.01
N PRO A 31 8.67 -4.74 -3.48
CA PRO A 31 9.11 -4.65 -4.88
C PRO A 31 8.03 -4.90 -5.91
N PHE A 32 7.08 -5.80 -5.63
CA PHE A 32 5.93 -6.00 -6.49
C PHE A 32 5.12 -4.71 -6.69
N PHE A 33 4.76 -4.04 -5.61
CA PHE A 33 3.95 -2.81 -5.69
C PHE A 33 4.76 -1.64 -6.27
N THR A 34 5.99 -1.47 -5.82
CA THR A 34 6.83 -0.35 -6.25
C THR A 34 7.31 -0.54 -7.69
N VAL A 35 7.90 -1.68 -8.04
CA VAL A 35 8.59 -1.84 -9.31
C VAL A 35 7.66 -2.40 -10.38
N VAL A 36 6.97 -3.50 -10.08
CA VAL A 36 6.12 -4.15 -11.10
C VAL A 36 4.86 -3.30 -11.35
N ILE A 37 4.13 -2.94 -10.30
CA ILE A 37 2.85 -2.21 -10.48
C ILE A 37 3.07 -0.75 -10.86
N THR A 38 3.99 -0.04 -10.19
CA THR A 38 4.02 1.43 -10.27
C THR A 38 5.04 1.97 -11.26
N PHE A 39 6.31 1.55 -11.17
CA PHE A 39 7.39 2.30 -11.84
C PHE A 39 7.97 1.67 -13.11
N VAL A 40 7.88 0.36 -13.31
CA VAL A 40 8.57 -0.29 -14.43
C VAL A 40 7.62 -1.08 -15.31
N PHE A 41 7.01 -2.18 -14.82
CA PHE A 41 6.16 -3.02 -15.67
C PHE A 41 4.81 -2.38 -15.97
N GLY A 42 4.18 -1.66 -15.03
CA GLY A 42 2.91 -0.95 -15.28
C GLY A 42 3.02 0.05 -16.44
N PRO A 43 3.98 0.98 -16.44
CA PRO A 43 4.25 1.85 -17.59
C PRO A 43 4.55 1.09 -18.89
N TYR A 44 5.35 0.03 -18.87
CA TYR A 44 5.60 -0.84 -20.03
C TYR A 44 4.32 -1.46 -20.57
N PHE A 45 3.46 -1.99 -19.70
CA PHE A 45 2.17 -2.57 -20.08
C PHE A 45 1.30 -1.56 -20.83
N VAL A 46 1.24 -0.31 -20.34
CA VAL A 46 0.38 0.74 -20.92
C VAL A 46 0.97 1.30 -22.21
N SER A 47 2.28 1.52 -22.26
CA SER A 47 2.91 2.28 -23.36
C SER A 47 3.51 1.44 -24.47
N GLN A 48 3.88 0.17 -24.21
CA GLN A 48 4.61 -0.66 -25.18
C GLN A 48 3.91 -1.99 -25.48
N LEU A 49 3.25 -2.61 -24.48
CA LEU A 49 2.59 -3.88 -24.67
C LEU A 49 1.21 -3.73 -25.30
N ALA A 50 0.46 -2.70 -24.90
CA ALA A 50 -0.84 -2.39 -25.48
C ALA A 50 -0.70 -1.76 -26.88
N PRO A 51 -1.70 -1.96 -27.78
CA PRO A 51 -1.67 -1.37 -29.13
C PRO A 51 -1.67 0.16 -29.12
N ASP A 52 -2.22 0.77 -28.10
CA ASP A 52 -2.21 2.20 -27.84
C ASP A 52 -2.34 2.49 -26.32
N PRO A 53 -1.89 3.67 -25.85
CA PRO A 53 -1.93 4.00 -24.43
C PRO A 53 -3.34 4.00 -23.79
N ALA A 54 -4.39 4.35 -24.54
CA ALA A 54 -5.76 4.41 -24.03
C ALA A 54 -6.30 3.01 -23.75
N THR A 55 -6.05 2.07 -24.69
CA THR A 55 -6.37 0.63 -24.53
C THR A 55 -5.58 0.05 -23.36
N GLY A 56 -4.28 0.36 -23.25
CA GLY A 56 -3.43 -0.11 -22.16
C GLY A 56 -3.91 0.39 -20.80
N GLN A 57 -4.22 1.67 -20.70
CA GLN A 57 -4.72 2.28 -19.47
C GLN A 57 -6.07 1.71 -19.04
N THR A 58 -6.96 1.46 -20.02
CA THR A 58 -8.27 0.83 -19.76
C THR A 58 -8.09 -0.61 -19.25
N ALA A 59 -7.25 -1.41 -19.89
CA ALA A 59 -6.97 -2.79 -19.48
C ALA A 59 -6.31 -2.87 -18.12
N TRP A 60 -5.36 -1.95 -17.83
CA TRP A 60 -4.71 -1.85 -16.52
C TRP A 60 -5.69 -1.47 -15.41
N GLY A 61 -6.54 -0.47 -15.66
CA GLY A 61 -7.58 -0.05 -14.72
C GLY A 61 -8.62 -1.15 -14.45
N LEU A 62 -9.02 -1.90 -15.50
CA LEU A 62 -9.93 -3.03 -15.36
C LEU A 62 -9.29 -4.17 -14.55
N ALA A 63 -8.01 -4.48 -14.79
CA ALA A 63 -7.27 -5.48 -14.02
C ALA A 63 -7.21 -5.11 -12.53
N ALA A 64 -6.87 -3.85 -12.22
CA ALA A 64 -6.85 -3.34 -10.84
C ALA A 64 -8.24 -3.40 -10.19
N THR A 65 -9.30 -3.09 -10.95
CA THR A 65 -10.69 -3.15 -10.48
C THR A 65 -11.11 -4.58 -10.15
N ILE A 66 -10.86 -5.53 -11.05
CA ILE A 66 -11.16 -6.96 -10.82
C ILE A 66 -10.44 -7.47 -9.58
N ALA A 67 -9.14 -7.19 -9.47
CA ALA A 67 -8.36 -7.58 -8.29
C ALA A 67 -8.92 -6.95 -7.01
N GLY A 68 -9.22 -5.65 -7.04
CA GLY A 68 -9.77 -4.92 -5.90
C GLY A 68 -11.12 -5.46 -5.43
N ILE A 69 -12.05 -5.71 -6.34
CA ILE A 69 -13.37 -6.30 -6.03
C ILE A 69 -13.21 -7.71 -5.44
N THR A 70 -12.37 -8.54 -6.06
CA THR A 70 -12.13 -9.91 -5.60
C THR A 70 -11.57 -9.91 -4.16
N VAL A 71 -10.57 -9.08 -3.89
CA VAL A 71 -9.99 -8.93 -2.56
C VAL A 71 -11.03 -8.40 -1.57
N ALA A 72 -11.81 -7.37 -1.93
CA ALA A 72 -12.82 -6.79 -1.07
C ALA A 72 -13.87 -7.84 -0.63
N LEU A 73 -14.38 -8.62 -1.57
CA LEU A 73 -15.43 -9.60 -1.30
C LEU A 73 -14.92 -10.84 -0.56
N LEU A 74 -13.73 -11.34 -0.91
CA LEU A 74 -13.25 -12.60 -0.37
C LEU A 74 -12.38 -12.47 0.89
N SER A 75 -11.78 -11.29 1.17
CA SER A 75 -10.89 -11.15 2.34
C SER A 75 -11.58 -11.44 3.67
N PRO A 76 -12.82 -10.95 3.96
CA PRO A 76 -13.46 -11.26 5.23
C PRO A 76 -13.81 -12.75 5.35
N LEU A 77 -14.23 -13.40 4.25
CA LEU A 77 -14.55 -14.82 4.22
C LEU A 77 -13.29 -15.68 4.45
N LEU A 78 -12.23 -15.44 3.69
CA LEU A 78 -10.98 -16.18 3.83
C LEU A 78 -10.33 -15.96 5.20
N GLY A 79 -10.45 -14.74 5.74
CA GLY A 79 -10.01 -14.40 7.09
C GLY A 79 -10.76 -15.22 8.15
N SER A 80 -12.08 -15.35 8.02
CA SER A 80 -12.92 -16.15 8.92
C SER A 80 -12.55 -17.64 8.86
N ILE A 81 -12.41 -18.20 7.66
CA ILE A 81 -11.99 -19.60 7.46
C ILE A 81 -10.61 -19.83 8.09
N ALA A 82 -9.66 -18.92 7.88
CA ALA A 82 -8.32 -19.04 8.42
C ALA A 82 -8.29 -18.91 9.96
N ASP A 83 -9.17 -18.10 10.57
CA ASP A 83 -9.29 -18.04 12.03
C ASP A 83 -9.68 -19.39 12.63
N ARG A 84 -10.62 -20.09 12.03
CA ARG A 84 -11.04 -21.46 12.45
C ARG A 84 -9.98 -22.51 12.18
N ALA A 85 -9.36 -22.47 10.99
CA ALA A 85 -8.33 -23.45 10.63
C ALA A 85 -7.09 -23.37 11.55
N GLY A 86 -6.74 -22.18 12.03
CA GLY A 86 -5.63 -21.92 12.94
C GLY A 86 -4.40 -21.35 12.28
N PRO A 87 -3.60 -22.13 11.53
CA PRO A 87 -2.33 -21.65 10.97
C PRO A 87 -2.51 -20.64 9.81
N ARG A 88 -1.63 -19.62 9.76
CA ARG A 88 -1.64 -18.58 8.73
C ARG A 88 -0.63 -18.85 7.60
N LYS A 89 0.52 -19.46 7.94
CA LYS A 89 1.57 -19.73 6.95
C LYS A 89 1.13 -20.57 5.76
N PRO A 90 0.28 -21.61 5.89
CA PRO A 90 -0.20 -22.35 4.72
C PRO A 90 -0.95 -21.49 3.71
N TRP A 91 -1.73 -20.51 4.20
CA TRP A 91 -2.43 -19.53 3.34
C TRP A 91 -1.46 -18.60 2.64
N ILE A 92 -0.48 -18.06 3.39
CA ILE A 92 0.59 -17.23 2.83
C ILE A 92 1.35 -18.03 1.77
N ALA A 93 1.72 -19.30 2.04
CA ALA A 93 2.42 -20.15 1.09
C ALA A 93 1.62 -20.38 -0.20
N ALA A 94 0.33 -20.73 -0.07
CA ALA A 94 -0.53 -20.98 -1.22
C ALA A 94 -0.64 -19.74 -2.13
N PHE A 95 -0.95 -18.58 -1.56
CA PHE A 95 -1.02 -17.34 -2.35
C PHE A 95 0.34 -16.88 -2.87
N SER A 96 1.42 -17.14 -2.13
CA SER A 96 2.78 -16.88 -2.61
C SER A 96 3.13 -17.73 -3.83
N CYS A 97 2.71 -18.98 -3.90
CA CYS A 97 2.91 -19.81 -5.09
C CYS A 97 2.20 -19.22 -6.32
N PHE A 98 0.95 -18.78 -6.20
CA PHE A 98 0.23 -18.11 -7.29
C PHE A 98 0.88 -16.79 -7.70
N LYS A 99 1.31 -15.97 -6.72
CA LYS A 99 2.03 -14.72 -6.98
C LYS A 99 3.32 -14.97 -7.74
N ILE A 100 4.15 -15.92 -7.27
CA ILE A 100 5.43 -16.26 -7.90
C ILE A 100 5.20 -16.76 -9.32
N ALA A 101 4.26 -17.69 -9.52
CA ALA A 101 3.95 -18.22 -10.85
C ALA A 101 3.49 -17.11 -11.82
N ALA A 102 2.63 -16.20 -11.36
CA ALA A 102 2.18 -15.08 -12.17
C ALA A 102 3.33 -14.12 -12.50
N LEU A 103 4.19 -13.79 -11.54
CA LEU A 103 5.36 -12.93 -11.76
C LEU A 103 6.37 -13.55 -12.74
N VAL A 104 6.63 -14.83 -12.63
CA VAL A 104 7.46 -15.55 -13.62
C VAL A 104 6.79 -15.56 -14.99
N GLY A 105 5.46 -15.72 -15.05
CA GLY A 105 4.67 -15.66 -16.28
C GLY A 105 4.80 -14.34 -17.03
N ILE A 106 5.02 -13.21 -16.32
CA ILE A 106 5.21 -11.89 -16.94
C ILE A 106 6.39 -11.86 -17.92
N TRP A 107 7.43 -12.65 -17.71
CA TRP A 107 8.54 -12.76 -18.63
C TRP A 107 8.12 -13.15 -20.05
N TYR A 108 7.13 -14.02 -20.18
CA TYR A 108 6.67 -14.55 -21.46
C TYR A 108 5.71 -13.63 -22.23
N VAL A 109 5.40 -12.46 -21.67
CA VAL A 109 4.50 -11.48 -22.28
C VAL A 109 5.30 -10.45 -23.04
N ALA A 110 5.51 -10.70 -24.35
CA ALA A 110 6.33 -9.84 -25.22
C ALA A 110 5.46 -9.08 -26.24
N SER A 111 5.85 -7.85 -26.59
CA SER A 111 5.29 -7.08 -27.70
C SER A 111 6.23 -7.21 -28.92
N PRO A 112 5.73 -7.30 -30.17
CA PRO A 112 4.34 -7.59 -30.52
C PRO A 112 4.06 -9.10 -30.50
N GLY A 113 2.89 -9.52 -30.09
CA GLY A 113 2.44 -10.91 -30.26
C GLY A 113 1.79 -11.56 -29.04
N SER A 114 2.02 -11.10 -27.83
CA SER A 114 1.31 -11.62 -26.66
C SER A 114 -0.04 -10.96 -26.49
N PRO A 115 -1.11 -11.74 -26.19
CA PRO A 115 -2.41 -11.15 -25.92
C PRO A 115 -2.33 -10.25 -24.67
N LEU A 116 -2.76 -9.00 -24.77
CA LEU A 116 -2.85 -8.04 -23.64
C LEU A 116 -3.64 -8.64 -22.47
N PHE A 117 -4.65 -9.46 -22.79
CA PHE A 117 -5.44 -10.18 -21.81
C PHE A 117 -4.60 -11.11 -20.91
N LEU A 118 -3.58 -11.80 -21.47
CA LEU A 118 -2.72 -12.68 -20.68
C LEU A 118 -1.92 -11.89 -19.65
N ALA A 119 -1.33 -10.76 -20.06
CA ALA A 119 -0.60 -9.88 -19.15
C ALA A 119 -1.51 -9.33 -18.04
N ALA A 120 -2.71 -8.87 -18.41
CA ALA A 120 -3.71 -8.40 -17.46
C ALA A 120 -4.12 -9.50 -16.47
N ALA A 121 -4.36 -10.72 -16.94
CA ALA A 121 -4.71 -11.87 -16.10
C ALA A 121 -3.59 -12.22 -15.10
N LEU A 122 -2.33 -12.22 -15.55
CA LEU A 122 -1.17 -12.45 -14.66
C LEU A 122 -1.07 -11.37 -13.58
N ILE A 123 -1.27 -10.10 -13.93
CA ILE A 123 -1.27 -9.00 -12.96
C ILE A 123 -2.44 -9.14 -11.97
N VAL A 124 -3.64 -9.50 -12.41
CA VAL A 124 -4.80 -9.75 -11.53
C VAL A 124 -4.46 -10.86 -10.52
N ILE A 125 -3.93 -11.99 -11.00
CA ILE A 125 -3.54 -13.12 -10.14
C ILE A 125 -2.47 -12.69 -9.13
N ALA A 126 -1.43 -12.00 -9.59
CA ALA A 126 -0.34 -11.53 -8.72
C ALA A 126 -0.85 -10.55 -7.66
N GLN A 127 -1.72 -9.62 -8.03
CA GLN A 127 -2.26 -8.60 -7.12
C GLN A 127 -3.21 -9.21 -6.09
N ILE A 128 -4.14 -10.08 -6.49
CA ILE A 128 -5.03 -10.80 -5.57
C ILE A 128 -4.20 -11.61 -4.56
N SER A 129 -3.20 -12.32 -5.07
CA SER A 129 -2.34 -13.18 -4.24
C SER A 129 -1.48 -12.37 -3.27
N ALA A 130 -0.96 -11.22 -3.69
CA ALA A 130 -0.20 -10.30 -2.84
C ALA A 130 -1.08 -9.76 -1.70
N GLU A 131 -2.27 -9.29 -2.01
CA GLU A 131 -3.20 -8.71 -1.03
C GLU A 131 -3.66 -9.76 0.01
N PHE A 132 -4.03 -10.98 -0.41
CA PHE A 132 -4.38 -12.03 0.54
C PHE A 132 -3.20 -12.43 1.42
N SER A 133 -1.99 -12.52 0.85
CA SER A 133 -0.79 -12.78 1.65
C SER A 133 -0.57 -11.70 2.73
N ILE A 134 -0.83 -10.43 2.40
CA ILE A 134 -0.76 -9.31 3.36
C ILE A 134 -1.81 -9.48 4.45
N VAL A 135 -3.06 -9.80 4.12
CA VAL A 135 -4.15 -10.00 5.10
C VAL A 135 -3.77 -11.07 6.12
N PHE A 136 -3.23 -12.21 5.68
CA PHE A 136 -2.82 -13.29 6.58
C PHE A 136 -1.57 -12.96 7.38
N ASN A 137 -0.60 -12.27 6.78
CA ASN A 137 0.58 -11.79 7.49
C ASN A 137 0.20 -10.79 8.58
N ASP A 138 -0.65 -9.81 8.26
CA ASP A 138 -1.10 -8.80 9.20
C ASP A 138 -1.92 -9.42 10.36
N ALA A 139 -2.71 -10.45 10.09
CA ALA A 139 -3.46 -11.20 11.10
C ALA A 139 -2.56 -11.94 12.12
N MET A 140 -1.26 -12.11 11.84
CA MET A 140 -0.31 -12.65 12.81
C MET A 140 0.13 -11.61 13.86
N LEU A 141 0.06 -10.31 13.54
CA LEU A 141 0.62 -9.23 14.34
C LEU A 141 0.15 -9.17 15.81
N PRO A 142 -1.14 -9.37 16.15
CA PRO A 142 -1.61 -9.32 17.54
C PRO A 142 -0.92 -10.31 18.47
N ARG A 143 -0.35 -11.39 17.94
CA ARG A 143 0.33 -12.44 18.70
C ARG A 143 1.85 -12.29 18.78
N LEU A 144 2.45 -11.50 17.89
CA LEU A 144 3.90 -11.44 17.76
C LEU A 144 4.58 -10.70 18.91
N VAL A 145 3.93 -9.68 19.43
CA VAL A 145 4.52 -8.81 20.47
C VAL A 145 3.45 -8.33 21.43
N LYS A 146 3.89 -7.83 22.59
CA LYS A 146 2.99 -7.15 23.52
C LYS A 146 2.34 -5.94 22.85
N THR A 147 1.11 -5.65 23.23
CA THR A 147 0.27 -4.58 22.66
C THR A 147 1.01 -3.25 22.56
N GLU A 148 1.82 -2.89 23.58
CA GLU A 148 2.56 -1.62 23.61
C GLU A 148 3.65 -1.51 22.53
N LYS A 149 4.07 -2.66 21.96
CA LYS A 149 5.11 -2.72 20.93
C LYS A 149 4.55 -2.89 19.50
N ILE A 150 3.26 -3.18 19.36
CA ILE A 150 2.61 -3.43 18.06
C ILE A 150 2.85 -2.25 17.11
N GLY A 151 2.58 -1.03 17.57
CA GLY A 151 2.77 0.17 16.76
C GLY A 151 4.21 0.36 16.27
N ARG A 152 5.20 0.09 17.13
CA ARG A 152 6.60 0.15 16.74
C ARG A 152 6.96 -0.89 15.69
N VAL A 153 6.58 -2.13 15.92
CA VAL A 153 6.87 -3.25 15.01
C VAL A 153 6.20 -3.02 13.65
N SER A 154 4.93 -2.62 13.63
CA SER A 154 4.20 -2.33 12.41
C SER A 154 4.85 -1.22 11.58
N ASN A 155 5.21 -0.09 12.21
CA ASN A 155 5.87 1.00 11.50
C ASN A 155 7.27 0.62 11.00
N THR A 156 8.05 -0.12 11.79
CA THR A 156 9.36 -0.61 11.35
C THR A 156 9.23 -1.55 10.14
N ALA A 157 8.27 -2.46 10.14
CA ALA A 157 8.03 -3.39 9.03
C ALA A 157 7.66 -2.63 7.73
N TRP A 158 6.77 -1.62 7.82
CA TRP A 158 6.44 -0.77 6.67
C TRP A 158 7.65 0.02 6.15
N GLY A 159 8.47 0.58 7.05
CA GLY A 159 9.72 1.24 6.67
C GLY A 159 10.69 0.31 5.94
N LEU A 160 10.84 -0.94 6.42
CA LEU A 160 11.61 -1.98 5.74
C LEU A 160 11.01 -2.31 4.36
N GLY A 161 9.69 -2.37 4.25
CA GLY A 161 9.01 -2.56 2.97
C GLY A 161 9.41 -1.49 1.95
N TYR A 162 9.27 -0.21 2.30
CA TYR A 162 9.69 0.88 1.41
C TYR A 162 11.18 0.79 1.05
N ALA A 163 12.04 0.45 2.01
CA ALA A 163 13.46 0.26 1.73
C ALA A 163 13.70 -0.88 0.72
N GLY A 164 13.01 -2.02 0.86
CA GLY A 164 13.05 -3.12 -0.12
C GLY A 164 12.57 -2.69 -1.50
N GLY A 165 11.47 -1.95 -1.58
CA GLY A 165 10.94 -1.40 -2.83
C GLY A 165 11.94 -0.48 -3.53
N ILE A 166 12.56 0.45 -2.80
CA ILE A 166 13.56 1.38 -3.36
C ILE A 166 14.83 0.67 -3.78
N VAL A 167 15.36 -0.26 -2.96
CA VAL A 167 16.56 -1.03 -3.32
C VAL A 167 16.33 -1.79 -4.62
N PHE A 168 15.19 -2.47 -4.75
CA PHE A 168 14.87 -3.21 -5.96
C PHE A 168 14.58 -2.27 -7.14
N LEU A 169 13.98 -1.10 -6.93
CA LEU A 169 13.74 -0.10 -7.97
C LEU A 169 15.06 0.44 -8.53
N VAL A 170 15.99 0.82 -7.66
CA VAL A 170 17.33 1.29 -8.06
C VAL A 170 18.06 0.19 -8.84
N PHE A 171 17.98 -1.06 -8.40
CA PHE A 171 18.52 -2.19 -9.13
C PHE A 171 17.87 -2.36 -10.51
N ALA A 172 16.54 -2.31 -10.59
CA ALA A 172 15.81 -2.49 -11.84
C ALA A 172 16.13 -1.38 -12.86
N LEU A 173 16.09 -0.11 -12.43
CA LEU A 173 16.38 1.03 -13.31
C LEU A 173 17.87 1.19 -13.62
N GLY A 174 18.72 0.84 -12.66
CA GLY A 174 20.18 0.99 -12.81
C GLY A 174 20.84 -0.10 -13.64
N PHE A 175 20.25 -1.30 -13.69
CA PHE A 175 20.91 -2.46 -14.28
C PHE A 175 20.05 -3.28 -15.25
N LEU A 176 18.71 -3.17 -15.26
CA LEU A 176 17.85 -4.01 -16.09
C LEU A 176 17.13 -3.22 -17.18
N ALA A 177 16.45 -2.12 -16.79
CA ALA A 177 15.61 -1.35 -17.69
C ALA A 177 16.44 -0.33 -18.44
N GLY A 178 16.80 -0.62 -19.69
CA GLY A 178 17.41 0.32 -20.61
C GLY A 178 16.37 1.18 -21.33
N SER A 179 16.76 2.42 -21.69
CA SER A 179 15.98 3.27 -22.59
C SER A 179 15.96 2.68 -23.99
N PRO A 180 14.82 2.58 -24.67
CA PRO A 180 14.77 2.16 -26.07
C PRO A 180 15.56 3.07 -27.03
N GLU A 181 15.72 4.36 -26.66
CA GLU A 181 16.41 5.35 -27.48
C GLU A 181 17.93 5.25 -27.41
N THR A 182 18.47 5.04 -26.21
CA THR A 182 19.92 5.02 -25.97
C THR A 182 20.50 3.62 -25.84
N GLY A 183 19.67 2.61 -25.59
CA GLY A 183 20.10 1.27 -25.26
C GLY A 183 20.66 1.11 -23.84
N LEU A 184 20.78 2.21 -23.07
CA LEU A 184 21.48 2.23 -21.79
C LEU A 184 20.50 2.35 -20.62
N THR A 185 20.89 1.80 -19.47
CA THR A 185 20.18 1.91 -18.19
C THR A 185 20.35 3.31 -17.57
N LEU A 186 19.65 3.56 -16.46
CA LEU A 186 19.77 4.82 -15.72
C LEU A 186 21.23 5.16 -15.31
N PHE A 187 22.08 4.16 -15.13
CA PHE A 187 23.50 4.36 -14.79
C PHE A 187 24.42 4.45 -16.02
N GLY A 188 23.85 4.49 -17.24
CA GLY A 188 24.63 4.55 -18.47
C GLY A 188 25.34 3.23 -18.81
N LEU A 189 24.85 2.12 -18.28
CA LEU A 189 25.37 0.77 -18.52
C LEU A 189 24.50 0.03 -19.52
N GLU A 190 25.08 -0.95 -20.23
CA GLU A 190 24.28 -1.95 -20.95
C GLU A 190 23.47 -2.79 -19.95
N PRO A 191 22.19 -3.13 -20.27
CA PRO A 191 21.38 -3.95 -19.42
C PRO A 191 22.03 -5.30 -19.12
N LEU A 192 21.97 -5.73 -17.84
CA LEU A 192 22.46 -7.04 -17.42
C LEU A 192 21.77 -8.16 -18.20
N PHE A 193 22.44 -9.29 -18.32
CA PHE A 193 21.97 -10.50 -19.01
C PHE A 193 21.73 -10.29 -20.53
N GLY A 194 22.19 -9.20 -21.13
CA GLY A 194 21.98 -8.89 -22.55
C GLY A 194 20.51 -8.63 -22.88
N LEU A 195 19.75 -8.07 -21.92
CA LEU A 195 18.33 -7.72 -22.12
C LEU A 195 18.19 -6.63 -23.17
N ASP A 196 17.27 -6.82 -24.13
CA ASP A 196 17.00 -5.87 -25.21
C ASP A 196 16.03 -4.77 -24.78
N PRO A 197 16.46 -3.50 -24.67
CA PRO A 197 15.59 -2.38 -24.30
C PRO A 197 14.49 -2.12 -25.33
N ALA A 198 14.76 -2.35 -26.63
CA ALA A 198 13.79 -2.13 -27.68
C ALA A 198 12.59 -3.07 -27.60
N GLN A 199 12.81 -4.25 -27.00
CA GLN A 199 11.75 -5.23 -26.76
C GLN A 199 11.15 -5.17 -25.35
N GLY A 200 11.55 -4.19 -24.54
CA GLY A 200 11.08 -4.05 -23.15
C GLY A 200 11.45 -5.21 -22.25
N GLU A 201 12.54 -5.94 -22.57
CA GLU A 201 12.95 -7.12 -21.79
C GLU A 201 13.33 -6.78 -20.37
N GLY A 202 13.94 -5.60 -20.15
CA GLY A 202 14.25 -5.12 -18.80
C GLY A 202 12.99 -4.94 -17.93
N ALA A 203 11.90 -4.44 -18.51
CA ALA A 203 10.63 -4.30 -17.79
C ALA A 203 10.02 -5.66 -17.46
N ARG A 204 10.04 -6.61 -18.40
CA ARG A 204 9.54 -7.98 -18.21
C ARG A 204 10.38 -8.76 -17.19
N ALA A 205 11.70 -8.58 -17.19
CA ALA A 205 12.62 -9.21 -16.23
C ALA A 205 12.34 -8.84 -14.78
N THR A 206 11.70 -7.68 -14.54
CA THR A 206 11.30 -7.29 -13.17
C THR A 206 10.33 -8.30 -12.55
N GLY A 207 9.50 -8.99 -13.34
CA GLY A 207 8.58 -10.03 -12.84
C GLY A 207 9.32 -11.19 -12.17
N PRO A 208 10.10 -12.02 -12.92
CA PRO A 208 10.80 -13.17 -12.33
C PRO A 208 11.83 -12.76 -11.27
N LEU A 209 12.47 -11.61 -11.39
CA LEU A 209 13.41 -11.13 -10.38
C LEU A 209 12.69 -10.67 -9.10
N ALA A 210 11.52 -10.04 -9.19
CA ALA A 210 10.68 -9.75 -8.03
C ALA A 210 10.15 -11.04 -7.38
N ALA A 211 9.86 -12.09 -8.19
CA ALA A 211 9.50 -13.40 -7.66
C ALA A 211 10.64 -14.04 -6.87
N LEU A 212 11.87 -13.98 -7.39
CA LEU A 212 13.06 -14.46 -6.70
C LEU A 212 13.33 -13.69 -5.41
N TRP A 213 13.26 -12.34 -5.47
CA TRP A 213 13.38 -11.47 -4.30
C TRP A 213 12.35 -11.85 -3.25
N TYR A 214 11.08 -11.97 -3.66
CA TYR A 214 10.00 -12.34 -2.76
C TYR A 214 10.25 -13.70 -2.10
N LEU A 215 10.66 -14.71 -2.86
CA LEU A 215 10.96 -16.05 -2.33
C LEU A 215 12.08 -16.01 -1.30
N VAL A 216 13.19 -15.30 -1.59
CA VAL A 216 14.35 -15.22 -0.70
C VAL A 216 13.97 -14.52 0.61
N PHE A 217 13.37 -13.33 0.54
CA PHE A 217 13.09 -12.52 1.71
C PHE A 217 11.79 -12.92 2.45
N LEU A 218 10.94 -13.74 1.85
CA LEU A 218 9.82 -14.40 2.52
C LEU A 218 10.26 -15.60 3.38
N THR A 219 11.35 -16.26 3.01
CA THR A 219 11.87 -17.46 3.71
C THR A 219 12.05 -17.27 5.23
N PRO A 220 12.58 -16.13 5.74
CA PRO A 220 12.67 -15.90 7.18
C PRO A 220 11.34 -15.97 7.93
N LEU A 221 10.22 -15.55 7.33
CA LEU A 221 8.90 -15.70 7.93
C LEU A 221 8.56 -17.17 8.20
N PHE A 222 8.88 -18.06 7.25
CA PHE A 222 8.58 -19.49 7.40
C PHE A 222 9.49 -20.20 8.39
N ILE A 223 10.76 -19.79 8.48
CA ILE A 223 11.75 -20.44 9.34
C ILE A 223 11.69 -19.91 10.78
N LEU A 224 11.58 -18.57 10.96
CA LEU A 224 11.81 -17.93 12.24
C LEU A 224 10.52 -17.58 13.00
N THR A 225 9.42 -17.31 12.29
CA THR A 225 8.17 -16.88 12.93
C THR A 225 7.31 -18.10 13.22
N PRO A 226 6.92 -18.35 14.48
CA PRO A 226 6.02 -19.44 14.81
C PRO A 226 4.60 -19.15 14.30
N ASP A 227 3.87 -20.22 13.96
CA ASP A 227 2.47 -20.15 13.54
C ASP A 227 1.52 -20.68 14.62
N ARG A 228 0.23 -20.60 14.40
CA ARG A 228 -0.80 -21.17 15.25
C ARG A 228 -0.88 -22.69 15.03
N PRO A 229 -1.22 -23.47 16.06
CA PRO A 229 -1.53 -24.88 15.87
C PRO A 229 -2.79 -25.04 15.01
N ARG A 230 -2.89 -26.17 14.32
CA ARG A 230 -4.10 -26.54 13.59
C ARG A 230 -5.25 -26.76 14.59
N MET A 231 -6.37 -26.07 14.35
CA MET A 231 -7.54 -26.13 15.22
C MET A 231 -8.62 -27.01 14.61
N GLU A 232 -9.03 -26.72 13.37
CA GLU A 232 -10.07 -27.48 12.67
C GLU A 232 -9.60 -27.89 11.26
N PRO A 233 -10.19 -28.96 10.67
CA PRO A 233 -10.00 -29.27 9.26
C PRO A 233 -10.52 -28.14 8.38
N ILE A 234 -9.84 -27.87 7.28
CA ILE A 234 -10.19 -26.77 6.35
C ILE A 234 -11.63 -26.94 5.80
N SER A 235 -12.06 -28.18 5.52
CA SER A 235 -13.42 -28.47 5.04
C SER A 235 -14.50 -27.96 6.01
N LYS A 236 -14.35 -28.26 7.31
CA LYS A 236 -15.26 -27.77 8.34
C LYS A 236 -15.18 -26.27 8.52
N ALA A 237 -13.97 -25.71 8.51
CA ALA A 237 -13.77 -24.26 8.59
C ALA A 237 -14.42 -23.51 7.40
N MET A 238 -14.49 -24.12 6.21
CA MET A 238 -15.18 -23.55 5.05
C MET A 238 -16.71 -23.59 5.20
N GLU A 239 -17.26 -24.69 5.68
CA GLU A 239 -18.71 -24.84 5.90
C GLU A 239 -19.24 -23.80 6.89
N GLU A 240 -18.51 -23.57 7.98
CA GLU A 240 -18.94 -22.69 9.06
C GLU A 240 -18.46 -21.22 8.88
N GLY A 241 -17.45 -20.98 8.04
CA GLY A 241 -16.82 -19.67 7.86
C GLY A 241 -17.78 -18.57 7.36
N LEU A 242 -18.78 -18.93 6.55
CA LEU A 242 -19.82 -17.98 6.12
C LEU A 242 -20.73 -17.55 7.28
N GLY A 243 -21.07 -18.47 8.16
CA GLY A 243 -21.84 -18.16 9.39
C GLY A 243 -21.08 -17.20 10.29
N ASP A 244 -19.78 -17.41 10.45
CA ASP A 244 -18.91 -16.53 11.24
C ASP A 244 -18.75 -15.14 10.60
N LEU A 245 -18.69 -15.06 9.29
CA LEU A 245 -18.68 -13.76 8.60
C LEU A 245 -19.93 -12.93 8.93
N LEU A 246 -21.11 -13.55 8.85
CA LEU A 246 -22.38 -12.88 9.19
C LEU A 246 -22.47 -12.49 10.67
N SER A 247 -21.97 -13.37 11.57
CA SER A 247 -21.90 -13.07 13.01
C SER A 247 -20.93 -11.90 13.28
N THR A 248 -19.78 -11.86 12.60
CA THR A 248 -18.80 -10.79 12.72
C THR A 248 -19.37 -9.44 12.24
N MET A 249 -20.13 -9.41 11.16
CA MET A 249 -20.80 -8.19 10.71
C MET A 249 -21.76 -7.64 11.77
N ARG A 250 -22.44 -8.54 12.51
CA ARG A 250 -23.32 -8.16 13.62
C ARG A 250 -22.51 -7.70 14.83
N GLU A 251 -21.43 -8.39 15.14
CA GLU A 251 -20.50 -8.06 16.23
C GLU A 251 -19.83 -6.68 16.04
N ILE A 252 -19.35 -6.38 14.83
CA ILE A 252 -18.75 -5.07 14.51
C ILE A 252 -19.72 -3.92 14.79
N ARG A 253 -21.03 -4.11 14.54
CA ARG A 253 -22.04 -3.10 14.87
C ARG A 253 -22.13 -2.84 16.39
N GLY A 254 -21.87 -3.82 17.22
CA GLY A 254 -21.79 -3.69 18.68
C GLY A 254 -20.49 -3.04 19.16
N ARG A 255 -19.40 -3.19 18.40
CA ARG A 255 -18.06 -2.60 18.71
C ARG A 255 -17.95 -1.20 18.09
N ILE A 256 -18.68 -0.24 18.65
CA ILE A 256 -18.88 1.09 18.07
C ILE A 256 -17.57 1.85 17.80
N GLU A 257 -16.56 1.72 18.67
CA GLU A 257 -15.27 2.40 18.48
C GLU A 257 -14.47 1.80 17.32
N LEU A 258 -14.50 0.49 17.16
CA LEU A 258 -13.90 -0.19 16.02
C LEU A 258 -14.64 0.16 14.71
N LEU A 259 -15.97 0.21 14.74
CA LEU A 259 -16.77 0.63 13.58
C LEU A 259 -16.45 2.06 13.16
N LYS A 260 -16.38 3.01 14.11
CA LYS A 260 -15.97 4.40 13.84
C LYS A 260 -14.57 4.45 13.21
N PHE A 261 -13.61 3.68 13.74
CA PHE A 261 -12.26 3.59 13.15
C PHE A 261 -12.30 3.08 11.73
N LEU A 262 -13.04 2.00 11.43
CA LEU A 262 -13.14 1.44 10.09
C LEU A 262 -13.79 2.43 9.10
N ILE A 263 -14.84 3.15 9.52
CA ILE A 263 -15.48 4.19 8.69
C ILE A 263 -14.53 5.38 8.45
N ALA A 264 -13.85 5.86 9.49
CA ALA A 264 -12.84 6.91 9.34
C ALA A 264 -11.75 6.49 8.36
N ARG A 265 -11.31 5.22 8.48
CA ARG A 265 -10.30 4.64 7.60
C ARG A 265 -10.78 4.58 6.15
N MET A 266 -12.02 4.21 5.88
CA MET A 266 -12.58 4.26 4.53
C MET A 266 -12.37 5.64 3.90
N LEU A 267 -12.70 6.70 4.62
CA LEU A 267 -12.61 8.07 4.13
C LEU A 267 -11.15 8.50 3.91
N TYR A 268 -10.31 8.46 4.95
CA TYR A 268 -8.94 8.95 4.75
C TYR A 268 -8.13 8.05 3.81
N GLN A 269 -8.41 6.74 3.73
CA GLN A 269 -7.74 5.84 2.79
C GLN A 269 -8.09 6.16 1.35
N ASP A 270 -9.35 6.53 1.08
CA ASP A 270 -9.77 7.03 -0.23
C ASP A 270 -9.02 8.31 -0.61
N GLY A 271 -8.91 9.25 0.34
CA GLY A 271 -8.10 10.45 0.15
C GLY A 271 -6.64 10.14 -0.14
N VAL A 272 -6.04 9.17 0.59
CA VAL A 272 -4.66 8.71 0.36
C VAL A 272 -4.50 8.13 -1.04
N ASN A 273 -5.40 7.23 -1.45
CA ASN A 273 -5.35 6.60 -2.77
C ASN A 273 -5.48 7.64 -3.89
N ALA A 274 -6.45 8.56 -3.77
CA ALA A 274 -6.64 9.64 -4.74
C ALA A 274 -5.41 10.55 -4.83
N LEU A 275 -4.83 10.93 -3.71
CA LEU A 275 -3.64 11.80 -3.65
C LEU A 275 -2.44 11.16 -4.37
N LEU A 276 -2.21 9.86 -4.16
CA LEU A 276 -1.09 9.15 -4.80
C LEU A 276 -1.30 8.97 -6.31
N VAL A 277 -2.54 8.69 -6.73
CA VAL A 277 -2.86 8.49 -8.15
C VAL A 277 -2.89 9.81 -8.91
N LEU A 278 -3.51 10.84 -8.32
CA LEU A 278 -3.78 12.10 -9.01
C LEU A 278 -2.71 13.18 -8.77
N GLY A 279 -1.89 13.09 -7.72
CA GLY A 279 -0.92 14.12 -7.35
C GLY A 279 0.12 14.40 -8.44
N GLY A 280 0.65 13.37 -9.09
CA GLY A 280 1.56 13.53 -10.22
C GLY A 280 0.89 14.11 -11.46
N ALA A 281 -0.32 13.65 -11.80
CA ALA A 281 -1.10 14.16 -12.92
C ALA A 281 -1.53 15.62 -12.70
N PHE A 282 -1.84 16.00 -11.47
CA PHE A 282 -2.15 17.37 -11.08
C PHE A 282 -0.94 18.29 -11.29
N ALA A 283 0.26 17.84 -10.87
CA ALA A 283 1.50 18.59 -11.11
C ALA A 283 1.81 18.71 -12.61
N ALA A 284 1.59 17.66 -13.40
CA ALA A 284 1.76 17.70 -14.84
C ALA A 284 0.84 18.74 -15.50
N GLY A 285 -0.43 18.78 -15.11
CA GLY A 285 -1.37 19.79 -15.61
C GLY A 285 -1.05 21.21 -15.18
N MET A 286 -0.37 21.42 -14.04
CA MET A 286 -0.02 22.72 -13.48
C MET A 286 1.33 23.24 -14.00
N PHE A 287 2.35 22.40 -14.05
CA PHE A 287 3.74 22.79 -14.35
C PHE A 287 4.23 22.26 -15.70
N GLY A 288 3.45 21.42 -16.39
CA GLY A 288 3.89 20.75 -17.61
C GLY A 288 4.87 19.61 -17.35
N TRP A 289 4.86 18.99 -16.15
CA TRP A 289 5.79 17.91 -15.83
C TRP A 289 5.72 16.76 -16.82
N SER A 290 6.87 16.33 -17.26
CA SER A 290 7.07 15.12 -18.03
C SER A 290 6.83 13.86 -17.19
N ILE A 291 6.74 12.70 -17.85
CA ILE A 291 6.65 11.40 -17.18
C ILE A 291 7.84 11.15 -16.25
N ILE A 292 9.03 11.67 -16.61
CA ILE A 292 10.24 11.54 -15.79
C ILE A 292 10.09 12.31 -14.49
N GLU A 293 9.60 13.56 -14.53
CA GLU A 293 9.38 14.37 -13.32
C GLU A 293 8.33 13.76 -12.41
N ILE A 294 7.23 13.27 -12.98
CA ILE A 294 6.20 12.54 -12.21
C ILE A 294 6.80 11.29 -11.53
N GLY A 295 7.62 10.54 -12.27
CA GLY A 295 8.32 9.36 -11.75
C GLY A 295 9.29 9.70 -10.61
N VAL A 296 10.12 10.72 -10.79
CA VAL A 296 11.06 11.19 -9.75
C VAL A 296 10.30 11.68 -8.52
N PHE A 297 9.20 12.42 -8.69
CA PHE A 297 8.35 12.84 -7.60
C PHE A 297 7.81 11.63 -6.82
N GLY A 298 7.31 10.60 -7.51
CA GLY A 298 6.87 9.35 -6.88
C GLY A 298 7.99 8.64 -6.10
N VAL A 299 9.23 8.62 -6.63
CA VAL A 299 10.41 8.08 -5.93
C VAL A 299 10.71 8.90 -4.66
N ILE A 300 10.64 10.22 -4.73
CA ILE A 300 10.82 11.12 -3.57
C ILE A 300 9.80 10.80 -2.47
N LEU A 301 8.52 10.60 -2.82
CA LEU A 301 7.48 10.24 -1.86
C LEU A 301 7.79 8.90 -1.16
N ASN A 302 8.19 7.88 -1.92
CA ASN A 302 8.53 6.58 -1.36
C ASN A 302 9.79 6.62 -0.48
N LEU A 303 10.81 7.37 -0.90
CA LEU A 303 12.04 7.53 -0.13
C LEU A 303 11.80 8.22 1.21
N THR A 304 10.96 9.24 1.24
CA THR A 304 10.61 9.96 2.48
C THR A 304 9.66 9.18 3.38
N ALA A 305 8.95 8.19 2.87
CA ALA A 305 8.14 7.29 3.69
C ALA A 305 8.99 6.43 4.65
N ILE A 306 10.25 6.13 4.29
CA ILE A 306 11.17 5.35 5.15
C ILE A 306 11.44 6.08 6.47
N PRO A 307 12.03 7.30 6.49
CA PRO A 307 12.22 8.04 7.74
C PRO A 307 10.90 8.34 8.44
N GLY A 308 9.80 8.58 7.70
CA GLY A 308 8.47 8.74 8.27
C GLY A 308 8.05 7.55 9.14
N CYS A 309 8.20 6.33 8.62
CA CYS A 309 7.91 5.10 9.35
C CYS A 309 8.84 4.89 10.57
N ILE A 310 10.14 5.14 10.42
CA ILE A 310 11.10 5.03 11.53
C ILE A 310 10.72 5.99 12.66
N PHE A 311 10.40 7.23 12.32
CA PHE A 311 10.00 8.27 13.28
C PHE A 311 8.70 7.88 14.00
N ALA A 312 7.68 7.48 13.23
CA ALA A 312 6.42 7.01 13.78
C ALA A 312 6.61 5.77 14.67
N GLY A 313 7.47 4.84 14.28
CA GLY A 313 7.81 3.65 15.09
C GLY A 313 8.42 4.00 16.44
N THR A 314 9.27 5.03 16.52
CA THR A 314 9.83 5.52 17.80
C THR A 314 8.78 6.22 18.66
N LEU A 315 7.86 6.96 18.04
CA LEU A 315 6.79 7.67 18.73
C LEU A 315 5.62 6.75 19.15
N ALA A 316 5.48 5.59 18.50
CA ALA A 316 4.34 4.67 18.70
C ALA A 316 4.20 4.22 20.16
N THR A 317 5.33 3.98 20.85
CA THR A 317 5.34 3.56 22.26
C THR A 317 4.90 4.67 23.23
N ARG A 318 5.04 5.94 22.82
CA ARG A 318 4.68 7.11 23.65
C ARG A 318 3.28 7.63 23.33
N LEU A 319 2.96 7.76 22.04
CA LEU A 319 1.71 8.38 21.59
C LEU A 319 0.57 7.37 21.42
N GLY A 320 0.89 6.09 21.13
CA GLY A 320 -0.08 5.07 20.76
C GLY A 320 -0.58 5.21 19.33
N SER A 321 -1.19 4.14 18.79
CA SER A 321 -1.57 4.05 17.38
C SER A 321 -2.62 5.09 16.97
N LYS A 322 -3.61 5.40 17.81
CA LYS A 322 -4.63 6.41 17.50
C LYS A 322 -4.02 7.78 17.20
N ARG A 323 -3.17 8.29 18.11
CA ARG A 323 -2.57 9.63 17.94
C ARG A 323 -1.67 9.69 16.71
N LEU A 324 -0.98 8.60 16.39
CA LEU A 324 -0.16 8.53 15.18
C LEU A 324 -1.01 8.56 13.91
N VAL A 325 -2.13 7.84 13.87
CA VAL A 325 -3.07 7.91 12.74
C VAL A 325 -3.60 9.33 12.58
N VAL A 326 -4.08 9.95 13.67
CA VAL A 326 -4.60 11.34 13.64
C VAL A 326 -3.52 12.31 13.15
N LEU A 327 -2.29 12.21 13.67
CA LEU A 327 -1.18 13.07 13.28
C LEU A 327 -0.84 12.88 11.79
N SER A 328 -0.78 11.63 11.33
CA SER A 328 -0.47 11.32 9.93
C SER A 328 -1.57 11.83 8.98
N VAL A 329 -2.85 11.62 9.32
CA VAL A 329 -3.97 12.13 8.50
C VAL A 329 -4.01 13.65 8.50
N ALA A 330 -3.73 14.30 9.64
CA ALA A 330 -3.62 15.75 9.72
C ALA A 330 -2.46 16.30 8.87
N THR A 331 -1.30 15.63 8.91
CA THR A 331 -0.15 15.98 8.04
C THR A 331 -0.50 15.82 6.57
N LEU A 332 -1.19 14.74 6.18
CA LEU A 332 -1.67 14.54 4.80
C LEU A 332 -2.67 15.63 4.38
N ALA A 333 -3.59 16.01 5.27
CA ALA A 333 -4.53 17.11 4.99
C ALA A 333 -3.79 18.44 4.78
N ILE A 334 -2.86 18.79 5.66
CA ILE A 334 -2.03 20.01 5.53
C ILE A 334 -1.19 19.97 4.25
N ALA A 335 -0.54 18.85 3.96
CA ALA A 335 0.25 18.68 2.75
C ALA A 335 -0.62 18.83 1.49
N THR A 336 -1.82 18.24 1.48
CA THR A 336 -2.76 18.36 0.35
C THR A 336 -3.26 19.79 0.19
N ILE A 337 -3.56 20.51 1.29
CA ILE A 337 -3.88 21.95 1.24
C ILE A 337 -2.71 22.72 0.64
N GLY A 338 -1.48 22.41 1.04
CA GLY A 338 -0.27 23.00 0.47
C GLY A 338 -0.14 22.76 -1.04
N LEU A 339 -0.31 21.50 -1.49
CA LEU A 339 -0.28 21.15 -2.92
C LEU A 339 -1.36 21.90 -3.71
N VAL A 340 -2.60 21.91 -3.22
CA VAL A 340 -3.73 22.61 -3.86
C VAL A 340 -3.55 24.13 -3.84
N SER A 341 -2.89 24.69 -2.82
CA SER A 341 -2.61 26.13 -2.71
C SER A 341 -1.55 26.62 -3.69
N THR A 342 -0.77 25.69 -4.27
CA THR A 342 0.34 26.02 -5.17
C THR A 342 -0.20 26.31 -6.60
N SER A 343 0.41 27.28 -7.26
CA SER A 343 0.18 27.67 -8.65
C SER A 343 1.54 27.81 -9.34
N PRO A 344 1.63 28.06 -10.65
CA PRO A 344 2.92 28.19 -11.33
C PRO A 344 3.85 29.29 -10.79
N THR A 345 3.29 30.27 -10.08
CA THR A 345 4.06 31.42 -9.56
C THR A 345 3.94 31.64 -8.06
N THR A 346 3.07 30.91 -7.37
CA THR A 346 2.80 31.13 -5.94
C THR A 346 2.58 29.81 -5.18
N THR A 347 2.75 29.82 -3.86
CA THR A 347 2.27 28.76 -2.96
C THR A 347 1.58 29.40 -1.75
N ALA A 348 0.96 28.55 -0.91
CA ALA A 348 0.21 28.97 0.29
C ALA A 348 -0.85 30.04 -0.04
N PHE A 349 -1.64 29.80 -1.11
CA PHE A 349 -2.69 30.75 -1.59
C PHE A 349 -2.18 32.17 -1.89
N GLY A 350 -0.96 32.29 -2.39
CA GLY A 350 -0.38 33.58 -2.78
C GLY A 350 0.43 34.26 -1.70
N LEU A 351 0.54 33.68 -0.49
CA LEU A 351 1.40 34.23 0.57
C LEU A 351 2.89 34.21 0.20
N VAL A 352 3.31 33.25 -0.62
CA VAL A 352 4.68 33.18 -1.13
C VAL A 352 4.62 33.24 -2.66
N THR A 353 5.33 34.20 -3.23
CA THR A 353 5.43 34.40 -4.69
C THR A 353 6.83 34.05 -5.15
N PHE A 354 6.93 33.49 -6.35
CA PHE A 354 8.18 33.11 -6.98
C PHE A 354 8.34 33.88 -8.30
N ALA A 355 9.56 34.32 -8.60
CA ALA A 355 9.88 34.88 -9.89
C ALA A 355 9.70 33.78 -10.97
N GLN A 356 9.11 34.16 -12.11
CA GLN A 356 9.14 33.31 -13.28
C GLN A 356 10.59 33.31 -13.80
N ILE A 357 11.20 32.15 -13.76
CA ILE A 357 12.56 31.93 -14.27
C ILE A 357 12.41 30.88 -15.37
N ASP A 358 12.82 31.21 -16.58
CA ASP A 358 13.03 30.25 -17.66
C ASP A 358 14.24 29.38 -17.33
N ALA A 359 14.09 28.50 -16.33
CA ALA A 359 15.15 27.60 -15.92
C ALA A 359 14.92 26.23 -16.56
N SER A 360 15.92 25.72 -17.25
CA SER A 360 15.95 24.37 -17.78
C SER A 360 16.40 23.39 -16.70
N GLY A 361 15.72 22.26 -16.57
CA GLY A 361 16.07 21.17 -15.66
C GLY A 361 14.89 20.68 -14.82
N LEU A 362 15.09 19.56 -14.15
CA LEU A 362 14.08 18.97 -13.29
C LEU A 362 13.71 19.90 -12.13
N PHE A 363 12.42 20.21 -11.97
CA PHE A 363 11.88 21.03 -10.87
C PHE A 363 12.57 22.39 -10.74
N ALA A 364 12.78 23.06 -11.86
CA ALA A 364 13.63 24.23 -11.91
C ALA A 364 13.02 25.46 -11.23
N SER A 365 11.68 25.64 -11.29
CA SER A 365 11.00 26.80 -10.73
C SER A 365 10.87 26.73 -9.20
N GLY A 366 10.71 27.90 -8.56
CA GLY A 366 10.44 28.00 -7.13
C GLY A 366 9.13 27.37 -6.73
N ALA A 367 8.11 27.43 -7.57
CA ALA A 367 6.79 26.85 -7.34
C ALA A 367 6.84 25.30 -7.37
N GLU A 368 7.58 24.71 -8.31
CA GLU A 368 7.81 23.27 -8.35
C GLU A 368 8.55 22.76 -7.11
N LYS A 369 9.59 23.49 -6.68
CA LYS A 369 10.31 23.17 -5.43
C LYS A 369 9.38 23.24 -4.21
N ALA A 370 8.49 24.22 -4.14
CA ALA A 370 7.48 24.33 -3.09
C ALA A 370 6.50 23.15 -3.15
N TYR A 371 6.08 22.73 -4.35
CA TYR A 371 5.23 21.56 -4.55
C TYR A 371 5.92 20.28 -4.04
N ILE A 372 7.22 20.11 -4.31
CA ILE A 372 8.00 18.99 -3.77
C ILE A 372 8.08 19.05 -2.26
N VAL A 373 8.27 20.23 -1.65
CA VAL A 373 8.29 20.35 -0.17
C VAL A 373 6.98 19.87 0.44
N TRP A 374 5.83 20.23 -0.14
CA TRP A 374 4.53 19.68 0.28
C TRP A 374 4.46 18.17 0.04
N GLY A 375 5.00 17.68 -1.07
CA GLY A 375 5.13 16.25 -1.37
C GLY A 375 5.97 15.49 -0.34
N LEU A 376 7.07 16.06 0.15
CA LEU A 376 7.86 15.45 1.23
C LEU A 376 7.01 15.18 2.49
N LEU A 377 6.09 16.08 2.84
CA LEU A 377 5.15 15.86 3.95
C LEU A 377 4.17 14.72 3.64
N VAL A 378 3.72 14.59 2.37
CA VAL A 378 2.92 13.44 1.95
C VAL A 378 3.70 12.15 2.17
N GLY A 379 4.92 12.04 1.69
CA GLY A 379 5.78 10.88 1.87
C GLY A 379 6.01 10.53 3.34
N LEU A 380 6.37 11.54 4.16
CA LEU A 380 6.60 11.37 5.61
C LEU A 380 5.37 10.82 6.36
N ALA A 381 4.15 11.13 5.92
CA ALA A 381 2.91 10.73 6.60
C ALA A 381 2.25 9.48 5.98
N PHE A 382 2.52 9.19 4.70
CA PHE A 382 1.88 8.09 3.97
C PHE A 382 2.19 6.72 4.57
N GLY A 383 3.46 6.41 4.81
CA GLY A 383 3.87 5.16 5.45
C GLY A 383 3.30 5.02 6.87
N PRO A 384 3.49 6.01 7.75
CA PRO A 384 2.94 6.02 9.10
C PRO A 384 1.43 5.84 9.18
N VAL A 385 0.62 6.44 8.29
CA VAL A 385 -0.84 6.27 8.34
C VAL A 385 -1.23 4.82 8.07
N GLN A 386 -0.58 4.15 7.13
CA GLN A 386 -0.83 2.74 6.83
C GLN A 386 -0.40 1.83 7.97
N ALA A 387 0.84 1.99 8.42
CA ALA A 387 1.43 1.18 9.48
C ALA A 387 0.72 1.35 10.83
N SER A 388 0.36 2.57 11.19
CA SER A 388 -0.33 2.84 12.47
C SER A 388 -1.80 2.46 12.43
N SER A 389 -2.46 2.50 11.27
CA SER A 389 -3.83 1.97 11.09
C SER A 389 -3.85 0.44 11.23
N ARG A 390 -2.87 -0.26 10.63
CA ARG A 390 -2.66 -1.69 10.83
C ARG A 390 -2.43 -2.01 12.31
N ALA A 391 -1.59 -1.24 12.97
CA ALA A 391 -1.31 -1.39 14.39
C ALA A 391 -2.57 -1.17 15.26
N TRP A 392 -3.35 -0.13 14.96
CA TRP A 392 -4.60 0.14 15.68
C TRP A 392 -5.56 -1.05 15.61
N LEU A 393 -5.78 -1.62 14.42
CA LEU A 393 -6.60 -2.81 14.30
C LEU A 393 -6.02 -3.97 15.12
N ALA A 394 -4.72 -4.24 14.98
CA ALA A 394 -4.04 -5.32 15.72
C ALA A 394 -4.13 -5.16 17.25
N GLU A 395 -4.13 -3.91 17.74
CA GLU A 395 -4.33 -3.60 19.17
C GLU A 395 -5.78 -3.76 19.63
N SER A 396 -6.74 -3.75 18.70
CA SER A 396 -8.19 -3.80 18.97
C SER A 396 -8.79 -5.20 18.87
N VAL A 397 -8.04 -6.19 18.39
CA VAL A 397 -8.55 -7.55 18.15
C VAL A 397 -7.66 -8.59 18.82
N THR A 398 -8.25 -9.74 19.13
CA THR A 398 -7.50 -10.90 19.61
C THR A 398 -6.86 -11.66 18.44
N ALA A 399 -5.84 -12.47 18.72
CA ALA A 399 -5.22 -13.29 17.68
C ALA A 399 -6.20 -14.33 17.07
N ASP A 400 -7.23 -14.72 17.81
CA ASP A 400 -8.19 -15.74 17.38
C ASP A 400 -9.24 -15.19 16.40
N GLU A 401 -9.45 -13.88 16.39
CA GLU A 401 -10.38 -13.19 15.50
C GLU A 401 -9.66 -12.30 14.44
N ALA A 402 -8.33 -12.25 14.49
CA ALA A 402 -7.56 -11.30 13.68
C ALA A 402 -7.76 -11.52 12.18
N GLY A 403 -7.90 -12.73 11.69
CA GLY A 403 -8.07 -13.02 10.26
C GLY A 403 -9.33 -12.37 9.70
N ARG A 404 -10.47 -12.56 10.34
CA ARG A 404 -11.75 -11.99 9.91
C ARG A 404 -11.74 -10.45 9.97
N TYR A 405 -11.14 -9.86 11.03
CA TYR A 405 -11.08 -8.40 11.16
C TYR A 405 -10.08 -7.76 10.18
N PHE A 406 -8.93 -8.39 9.91
CA PHE A 406 -8.03 -7.93 8.84
C PHE A 406 -8.65 -8.12 7.45
N GLY A 407 -9.50 -9.14 7.27
CA GLY A 407 -10.33 -9.26 6.08
C GLY A 407 -11.30 -8.07 5.91
N PHE A 408 -12.01 -7.67 6.96
CA PHE A 408 -12.84 -6.45 6.93
C PHE A 408 -12.02 -5.18 6.74
N TYR A 409 -10.83 -5.12 7.29
CA TYR A 409 -9.90 -4.02 7.09
C TYR A 409 -9.48 -3.89 5.61
N ALA A 410 -9.21 -5.00 4.94
CA ALA A 410 -8.95 -5.01 3.51
C ALA A 410 -10.18 -4.57 2.69
N LEU A 411 -11.38 -5.07 3.04
CA LEU A 411 -12.64 -4.64 2.44
C LEU A 411 -12.83 -3.13 2.55
N THR A 412 -12.66 -2.54 3.75
CA THR A 412 -12.86 -1.10 3.97
C THR A 412 -11.86 -0.24 3.19
N GLY A 413 -10.68 -0.76 2.85
CA GLY A 413 -9.70 -0.04 2.04
C GLY A 413 -10.00 -0.07 0.53
N ARG A 414 -11.01 -0.84 0.09
CA ARG A 414 -11.30 -1.06 -1.33
C ARG A 414 -12.71 -0.64 -1.74
N VAL A 415 -13.70 -0.83 -0.86
CA VAL A 415 -15.11 -0.66 -1.21
C VAL A 415 -15.47 0.76 -1.62
N THR A 416 -14.76 1.75 -1.10
CA THR A 416 -14.98 3.18 -1.39
C THR A 416 -13.88 3.80 -2.26
N SER A 417 -12.87 3.04 -2.69
CA SER A 417 -11.65 3.57 -3.33
C SER A 417 -11.87 4.40 -4.61
N PHE A 418 -13.08 4.38 -5.15
CA PHE A 418 -13.48 5.18 -6.30
C PHE A 418 -14.09 6.55 -5.93
N LEU A 419 -14.53 6.75 -4.66
CA LEU A 419 -15.30 7.95 -4.29
C LEU A 419 -14.45 9.22 -4.35
N ALA A 420 -13.23 9.21 -3.80
CA ALA A 420 -12.39 10.39 -3.84
C ALA A 420 -11.94 10.76 -5.25
N PRO A 421 -11.43 9.84 -6.11
CA PRO A 421 -11.15 10.15 -7.51
C PRO A 421 -12.37 10.64 -8.30
N ALA A 422 -13.55 10.01 -8.08
CA ALA A 422 -14.79 10.45 -8.73
C ALA A 422 -15.21 11.86 -8.27
N SER A 423 -15.05 12.18 -6.99
CA SER A 423 -15.31 13.52 -6.45
C SER A 423 -14.38 14.57 -7.04
N VAL A 424 -13.10 14.25 -7.19
CA VAL A 424 -12.12 15.12 -7.86
C VAL A 424 -12.55 15.38 -9.31
N ALA A 425 -12.88 14.34 -10.06
CA ALA A 425 -13.30 14.46 -11.45
C ALA A 425 -14.58 15.30 -11.58
N ALA A 426 -15.60 15.04 -10.75
CA ALA A 426 -16.86 15.77 -10.76
C ALA A 426 -16.68 17.26 -10.44
N LEU A 427 -15.93 17.59 -9.38
CA LEU A 427 -15.68 18.98 -9.00
C LEU A 427 -14.81 19.72 -10.03
N THR A 428 -13.81 19.04 -10.62
CA THR A 428 -13.03 19.61 -11.74
C THR A 428 -13.93 19.94 -12.93
N ALA A 429 -14.82 19.03 -13.34
CA ALA A 429 -15.73 19.22 -14.46
C ALA A 429 -16.73 20.37 -14.20
N LEU A 430 -17.29 20.46 -12.99
CA LEU A 430 -18.17 21.56 -12.59
C LEU A 430 -17.45 22.92 -12.61
N ALA A 431 -16.22 22.96 -12.12
CA ALA A 431 -15.44 24.18 -12.06
C ALA A 431 -14.91 24.63 -13.43
N ALA A 432 -14.64 23.70 -14.37
CA ALA A 432 -14.13 23.99 -15.70
C ALA A 432 -15.04 24.90 -16.54
N GLY A 433 -16.33 24.91 -16.26
CA GLY A 433 -17.28 25.84 -16.90
C GLY A 433 -17.29 27.25 -16.28
N LEU A 434 -16.63 27.47 -15.15
CA LEU A 434 -16.70 28.70 -14.36
C LEU A 434 -15.34 29.37 -14.16
N THR A 435 -14.24 28.63 -14.34
CA THR A 435 -12.88 29.11 -14.04
C THR A 435 -11.87 28.65 -15.10
N ASP A 436 -10.64 29.11 -15.00
CA ASP A 436 -9.54 28.61 -15.85
C ASP A 436 -9.19 27.15 -15.49
N PRO A 437 -8.55 26.38 -16.41
CA PRO A 437 -8.27 24.96 -16.22
C PRO A 437 -7.41 24.65 -14.98
N VAL A 438 -6.47 25.51 -14.62
CA VAL A 438 -5.61 25.32 -13.44
C VAL A 438 -6.43 25.48 -12.16
N THR A 439 -7.24 26.51 -12.07
CA THR A 439 -8.16 26.75 -10.95
C THR A 439 -9.19 25.65 -10.84
N ALA A 440 -9.78 25.19 -11.94
CA ALA A 440 -10.72 24.07 -11.95
C ALA A 440 -10.09 22.79 -11.40
N SER A 441 -8.86 22.48 -11.81
CA SER A 441 -8.11 21.32 -11.30
C SER A 441 -7.81 21.43 -9.79
N ARG A 442 -7.45 22.63 -9.31
CA ARG A 442 -7.24 22.90 -7.87
C ARG A 442 -8.52 22.72 -7.06
N ILE A 443 -9.66 23.18 -7.58
CA ILE A 443 -10.99 22.97 -6.96
C ILE A 443 -11.30 21.47 -6.89
N GLY A 444 -11.07 20.72 -7.98
CA GLY A 444 -11.22 19.29 -7.98
C GLY A 444 -10.37 18.59 -6.92
N MET A 445 -9.07 18.86 -6.90
CA MET A 445 -8.14 18.26 -5.93
C MET A 445 -8.47 18.61 -4.48
N SER A 446 -9.16 19.72 -4.21
CA SER A 446 -9.61 20.08 -2.86
C SER A 446 -10.60 19.07 -2.26
N ALA A 447 -11.28 18.26 -3.09
CA ALA A 447 -12.12 17.16 -2.61
C ALA A 447 -11.34 16.20 -1.71
N ILE A 448 -10.06 15.94 -2.00
CA ILE A 448 -9.22 15.05 -1.20
C ILE A 448 -9.08 15.56 0.24
N VAL A 449 -8.98 16.88 0.41
CA VAL A 449 -8.93 17.52 1.74
C VAL A 449 -10.20 17.20 2.53
N VAL A 450 -11.35 17.22 1.88
CA VAL A 450 -12.64 16.89 2.53
C VAL A 450 -12.64 15.46 3.06
N PHE A 451 -12.10 14.49 2.31
CA PHE A 451 -11.96 13.11 2.76
C PHE A 451 -11.06 12.99 4.00
N PHE A 452 -9.93 13.69 4.04
CA PHE A 452 -9.08 13.72 5.21
C PHE A 452 -9.75 14.39 6.41
N LEU A 453 -10.39 15.52 6.22
CA LEU A 453 -11.09 16.24 7.30
C LEU A 453 -12.27 15.44 7.85
N ALA A 454 -13.05 14.78 6.98
CA ALA A 454 -14.13 13.90 7.41
C ALA A 454 -13.60 12.69 8.20
N GLY A 455 -12.52 12.07 7.74
CA GLY A 455 -11.83 11.03 8.50
C GLY A 455 -11.35 11.53 9.87
N LEU A 456 -10.70 12.69 9.92
CA LEU A 456 -10.24 13.32 11.18
C LEU A 456 -11.40 13.64 12.13
N ALA A 457 -12.53 14.15 11.61
CA ALA A 457 -13.72 14.44 12.40
C ALA A 457 -14.24 13.19 13.11
N ILE A 458 -14.34 12.06 12.39
CA ILE A 458 -14.75 10.80 13.02
C ILE A 458 -13.71 10.32 14.03
N LEU A 459 -12.41 10.39 13.71
CA LEU A 459 -11.33 9.99 14.61
C LEU A 459 -11.30 10.83 15.91
N ALA A 460 -11.70 12.10 15.85
CA ALA A 460 -11.79 12.96 17.04
C ALA A 460 -12.80 12.40 18.06
N PHE A 461 -13.93 11.86 17.57
CA PHE A 461 -14.98 11.25 18.41
C PHE A 461 -14.80 9.74 18.63
N THR A 462 -13.71 9.16 18.17
CA THR A 462 -13.39 7.74 18.37
C THR A 462 -12.47 7.60 19.58
N ARG A 463 -12.73 6.64 20.45
CA ARG A 463 -11.77 6.28 21.52
C ARG A 463 -10.57 5.54 20.89
N GLY A 464 -9.45 5.43 21.63
CA GLY A 464 -8.30 4.64 21.18
C GLY A 464 -8.63 3.14 21.09
N PRO A 465 -7.66 2.29 20.67
CA PRO A 465 -7.86 0.85 20.59
C PRO A 465 -8.48 0.32 21.86
N GLU A 466 -9.53 -0.49 21.72
CA GLU A 466 -10.12 -1.22 22.84
C GLU A 466 -9.12 -2.28 23.27
N ARG A 467 -8.34 -2.00 24.30
CA ARG A 467 -7.44 -3.00 24.87
C ARG A 467 -8.33 -4.06 25.53
N HIS A 468 -8.44 -5.21 24.91
CA HIS A 468 -8.97 -6.40 25.60
C HIS A 468 -7.98 -6.72 26.72
N MET A 469 -8.25 -6.18 27.91
CA MET A 469 -7.66 -6.73 29.12
C MET A 469 -8.08 -8.18 29.19
N SER A 470 -7.11 -9.08 29.09
CA SER A 470 -7.31 -10.51 29.19
C SER A 470 -8.27 -10.79 30.36
N GLN A 471 -9.47 -11.28 30.05
CA GLN A 471 -10.44 -11.73 31.07
C GLN A 471 -9.87 -12.89 31.92
N ALA A 472 -8.71 -13.42 31.56
CA ALA A 472 -7.95 -14.38 32.34
C ALA A 472 -7.38 -13.81 33.66
N ALA A 473 -7.05 -12.49 33.71
CA ALA A 473 -6.58 -11.85 34.93
C ALA A 473 -7.72 -11.49 35.89
N ALA A 474 -8.95 -11.31 35.41
CA ALA A 474 -10.12 -11.00 36.23
C ALA A 474 -10.78 -12.26 36.85
N ARG A 475 -10.34 -13.48 36.51
CA ARG A 475 -10.83 -14.74 37.14
C ARG A 475 -9.85 -15.35 38.17
N SER A 476 -8.72 -14.66 38.41
CA SER A 476 -7.72 -15.10 39.41
C SER A 476 -7.63 -14.16 40.61
N THR A 477 -8.55 -13.24 40.78
CA THR A 477 -8.86 -12.51 42.02
C THR A 477 -10.29 -12.85 42.46
#